data_3857624839868e3bcc0d168b10ec5484
#
_entry.id   3857624839868e3bcc0d168b10ec5484
#
_cell.length_a   1.000
_cell.length_b   1.000
_cell.length_c   1.000
_cell.angle_alpha   90.00
_cell.angle_beta   90.00
_cell.angle_gamma   90.00
#
_symmetry.space_group_name_H-M   'P 1'
#
loop_
_entity.id
_entity.type
_entity.pdbx_description
1 polymer ?
#
loop_
_entity_poly.entity_id
_entity_poly.type
_entity_poly.pdbx_seq_one_letter_code
_entity_poly.pdbx_strand_id
1 'polypeptide(L)'
;TLVVLTDRNDLDDQLFGQFQRCHDILGQSPVQAPSREALRALLAVASGGVVFTTIQKFLPEKGERMPALSERRNIIVIADEAHRSQYDLIDGLARHMRDALPQASFIGFTGTPIEKTDASTRAVFGDYISIYDIQRAVADKATVPIYYENRIAKLGLNAAELPRIDDAFEEITEGE
;
A
#
# COMPACT_ATOMS: atom_id res chain seq x y z
N THR A 1 14.40 -8.33 13.46
CA THR A 1 14.25 -8.29 11.99
C THR A 1 13.27 -7.20 11.63
N LEU A 2 13.62 -6.35 10.69
CA LEU A 2 12.70 -5.40 10.05
C LEU A 2 12.21 -6.01 8.74
N VAL A 3 10.90 -5.97 8.49
CA VAL A 3 10.29 -6.35 7.21
C VAL A 3 9.66 -5.10 6.63
N VAL A 4 10.19 -4.62 5.52
CA VAL A 4 9.63 -3.47 4.80
C VAL A 4 8.73 -4.01 3.71
N LEU A 5 7.46 -3.65 3.79
CA LEU A 5 6.41 -4.17 2.94
C LEU A 5 5.90 -3.07 2.01
N THR A 6 5.92 -3.35 0.72
CA THR A 6 5.40 -2.47 -0.32
C THR A 6 4.27 -3.15 -1.09
N ASP A 7 3.44 -2.37 -1.76
CA ASP A 7 2.36 -2.88 -2.60
C ASP A 7 2.85 -3.26 -4.01
N ARG A 8 3.91 -2.60 -4.49
CA ARG A 8 4.38 -2.71 -5.88
C ARG A 8 5.88 -2.92 -5.94
N ASN A 9 6.33 -3.71 -6.92
CA ASN A 9 7.74 -3.97 -7.14
C ASN A 9 8.55 -2.69 -7.42
N ASP A 10 8.00 -1.73 -8.18
CA ASP A 10 8.68 -0.47 -8.49
C ASP A 10 8.98 0.35 -7.23
N LEU A 11 8.03 0.37 -6.29
CA LEU A 11 8.19 1.04 -4.99
C LEU A 11 9.16 0.27 -4.10
N ASP A 12 9.13 -1.05 -4.15
CA ASP A 12 10.08 -1.91 -3.44
C ASP A 12 11.50 -1.60 -3.87
N ASP A 13 11.78 -1.55 -5.17
CA ASP A 13 13.10 -1.23 -5.72
C ASP A 13 13.57 0.17 -5.36
N GLN A 14 12.68 1.17 -5.41
CA GLN A 14 13.01 2.55 -5.06
C GLN A 14 13.36 2.67 -3.58
N LEU A 15 12.52 2.13 -2.71
CA LEU A 15 12.71 2.19 -1.27
C LEU A 15 13.93 1.37 -0.84
N PHE A 16 14.09 0.17 -1.40
CA PHE A 16 15.25 -0.67 -1.20
C PHE A 16 16.56 0.06 -1.55
N GLY A 17 16.61 0.75 -2.70
CA GLY A 17 17.76 1.55 -3.11
C GLY A 17 18.09 2.68 -2.13
N GLN A 18 17.11 3.29 -1.47
CA GLN A 18 17.35 4.27 -0.41
C GLN A 18 17.98 3.61 0.82
N PHE A 19 17.43 2.48 1.27
CA PHE A 19 17.96 1.76 2.42
C PHE A 19 19.35 1.20 2.16
N GLN A 20 19.66 0.76 0.95
CA GLN A 20 21.02 0.35 0.57
C GLN A 20 22.04 1.46 0.74
N ARG A 21 21.68 2.71 0.41
CA ARG A 21 22.57 3.87 0.62
C ARG A 21 22.78 4.20 2.09
N CYS A 22 21.88 3.77 2.94
CA CYS A 22 21.95 3.96 4.39
C CYS A 22 22.51 2.74 5.14
N HIS A 23 23.17 1.79 4.45
CA HIS A 23 23.63 0.55 5.06
C HIS A 23 24.58 0.77 6.25
N ASP A 24 25.40 1.83 6.23
CA ASP A 24 26.30 2.18 7.34
C ASP A 24 25.52 2.56 8.60
N ILE A 25 24.38 3.27 8.45
CA ILE A 25 23.50 3.65 9.57
C ILE A 25 22.77 2.41 10.09
N LEU A 26 22.34 1.53 9.19
CA LEU A 26 21.63 0.30 9.54
C LEU A 26 22.55 -0.75 10.18
N GLY A 27 23.87 -0.63 9.99
CA GLY A 27 24.86 -1.61 10.41
C GLY A 27 24.71 -2.98 9.71
N GLN A 28 23.94 -3.05 8.64
CA GLN A 28 23.68 -4.25 7.86
C GLN A 28 23.11 -3.90 6.49
N SER A 29 23.36 -4.75 5.49
CA SER A 29 22.81 -4.58 4.15
C SER A 29 21.36 -5.08 4.11
N PRO A 30 20.42 -4.30 3.57
CA PRO A 30 19.07 -4.79 3.31
C PRO A 30 19.08 -5.86 2.22
N VAL A 31 18.09 -6.74 2.27
CA VAL A 31 17.92 -7.86 1.32
C VAL A 31 16.50 -7.87 0.80
N GLN A 32 16.32 -8.02 -0.52
CA GLN A 32 15.00 -8.26 -1.12
C GLN A 32 14.68 -9.76 -1.12
N ALA A 33 13.44 -10.09 -0.76
CA ALA A 33 12.93 -11.45 -0.89
C ALA A 33 12.28 -11.64 -2.28
N PRO A 34 12.91 -12.35 -3.22
CA PRO A 34 12.37 -12.50 -4.57
C PRO A 34 11.14 -13.43 -4.61
N SER A 35 11.03 -14.36 -3.69
CA SER A 35 9.94 -15.33 -3.61
C SER A 35 9.45 -15.52 -2.18
N ARG A 36 8.34 -16.25 -2.02
CA ARG A 36 7.80 -16.67 -0.71
C ARG A 36 8.77 -17.58 0.05
N GLU A 37 9.41 -18.51 -0.63
CA GLU A 37 10.41 -19.42 -0.08
C GLU A 37 11.62 -18.65 0.43
N ALA A 38 12.10 -17.68 -0.34
CA ALA A 38 13.18 -16.79 0.07
C ALA A 38 12.78 -15.95 1.29
N LEU A 39 11.55 -15.41 1.32
CA LEU A 39 11.04 -14.68 2.47
C LEU A 39 11.02 -15.57 3.72
N ARG A 40 10.53 -16.80 3.60
CA ARG A 40 10.51 -17.78 4.70
C ARG A 40 11.92 -18.05 5.22
N ALA A 41 12.90 -18.27 4.33
CA ALA A 41 14.29 -18.52 4.72
C ALA A 41 14.89 -17.31 5.45
N LEU A 42 14.64 -16.08 4.96
CA LEU A 42 15.10 -14.85 5.59
C LEU A 42 14.46 -14.62 6.97
N LEU A 43 13.20 -15.04 7.16
CA LEU A 43 12.49 -14.93 8.43
C LEU A 43 12.83 -16.04 9.42
N ALA A 44 13.47 -17.12 8.99
CA ALA A 44 13.92 -18.22 9.86
C ALA A 44 15.16 -17.84 10.70
N VAL A 45 15.88 -16.77 10.35
CA VAL A 45 17.04 -16.29 11.09
C VAL A 45 16.62 -15.76 12.47
N ALA A 46 17.33 -16.10 13.52
CA ALA A 46 16.94 -15.83 14.92
C ALA A 46 16.84 -14.32 15.25
N SER A 47 17.64 -13.48 14.62
CA SER A 47 17.64 -12.02 14.84
C SER A 47 18.33 -11.28 13.68
N GLY A 48 18.17 -9.94 13.67
CA GLY A 48 18.76 -9.07 12.64
C GLY A 48 18.03 -9.14 11.31
N GLY A 49 18.59 -8.48 10.29
CA GLY A 49 18.07 -8.41 8.95
C GLY A 49 17.08 -7.26 8.71
N VAL A 50 17.24 -6.64 7.55
CA VAL A 50 16.26 -5.73 6.95
C VAL A 50 15.82 -6.37 5.64
N VAL A 51 14.58 -6.84 5.59
CA VAL A 51 14.03 -7.64 4.50
C VAL A 51 12.97 -6.83 3.77
N PHE A 52 13.16 -6.64 2.48
CA PHE A 52 12.19 -6.01 1.60
C PHE A 52 11.35 -7.07 0.89
N THR A 53 10.06 -6.83 0.82
CA THR A 53 9.12 -7.76 0.18
C THR A 53 7.85 -7.05 -0.24
N THR A 54 7.14 -7.63 -1.19
CA THR A 54 5.81 -7.15 -1.58
C THR A 54 4.70 -7.95 -0.90
N ILE A 55 3.55 -7.30 -0.73
CA ILE A 55 2.40 -7.88 -0.03
C ILE A 55 1.89 -9.17 -0.68
N GLN A 56 2.04 -9.30 -2.01
CA GLN A 56 1.62 -10.49 -2.76
C GLN A 56 2.34 -11.77 -2.33
N LYS A 57 3.51 -11.66 -1.70
CA LYS A 57 4.24 -12.84 -1.16
C LYS A 57 3.61 -13.43 0.10
N PHE A 58 2.63 -12.72 0.68
CA PHE A 58 1.81 -13.21 1.78
C PHE A 58 0.47 -13.82 1.30
N LEU A 59 0.27 -13.99 0.00
CA LEU A 59 -0.92 -14.67 -0.51
C LEU A 59 -0.76 -16.18 -0.34
N PRO A 60 -1.74 -16.89 0.24
CA PRO A 60 -1.75 -18.35 0.26
C PRO A 60 -1.96 -18.92 -1.14
N GLU A 61 -1.71 -20.20 -1.31
CA GLU A 61 -2.17 -20.92 -2.48
C GLU A 61 -3.71 -20.97 -2.52
N LYS A 62 -4.26 -21.11 -3.72
CA LYS A 62 -5.72 -21.02 -3.93
C LYS A 62 -6.47 -21.99 -3.04
N GLY A 63 -7.27 -21.47 -2.11
CA GLY A 63 -8.09 -22.28 -1.20
C GLY A 63 -7.42 -22.69 0.12
N GLU A 64 -6.17 -22.28 0.36
CA GLU A 64 -5.45 -22.59 1.58
C GLU A 64 -5.38 -21.37 2.52
N ARG A 65 -5.21 -21.62 3.81
CA ARG A 65 -4.84 -20.58 4.77
C ARG A 65 -3.35 -20.27 4.67
N MET A 66 -2.99 -19.01 4.85
CA MET A 66 -1.58 -18.62 4.93
C MET A 66 -0.93 -19.31 6.14
N PRO A 67 0.08 -20.17 5.94
CA PRO A 67 0.81 -20.76 7.04
C PRO A 67 1.66 -19.72 7.76
N ALA A 68 1.88 -19.88 9.05
CA ALA A 68 2.82 -19.05 9.79
C ALA A 68 4.24 -19.20 9.18
N LEU A 69 4.80 -18.07 8.72
CA LEU A 69 6.16 -18.02 8.23
C LEU A 69 7.17 -17.91 9.37
N SER A 70 6.76 -17.22 10.45
CA SER A 70 7.57 -17.10 11.66
C SER A 70 6.69 -16.75 12.86
N GLU A 71 6.92 -17.40 13.99
CA GLU A 71 6.26 -17.10 15.27
C GLU A 71 7.11 -16.19 16.18
N ARG A 72 8.16 -15.61 15.64
CA ARG A 72 9.06 -14.72 16.37
C ARG A 72 8.38 -13.41 16.75
N ARG A 73 8.67 -12.93 17.96
CA ARG A 73 8.18 -11.65 18.49
C ARG A 73 9.08 -10.46 18.12
N ASN A 74 10.31 -10.71 17.74
CA ASN A 74 11.30 -9.67 17.38
C ASN A 74 11.31 -9.36 15.88
N ILE A 75 10.13 -9.38 15.27
CA ILE A 75 9.89 -8.94 13.89
C ILE A 75 9.03 -7.68 13.95
N ILE A 76 9.44 -6.65 13.21
CA ILE A 76 8.67 -5.43 13.00
C ILE A 76 8.39 -5.32 11.51
N VAL A 77 7.12 -5.26 11.16
CA VAL A 77 6.64 -5.04 9.79
C VAL A 77 6.31 -3.58 9.60
N ILE A 78 6.96 -2.95 8.64
CA ILE A 78 6.73 -1.57 8.22
C ILE A 78 6.04 -1.63 6.87
N ALA A 79 4.76 -1.27 6.81
CA ALA A 79 3.98 -1.26 5.58
C ALA A 79 3.87 0.16 5.03
N ASP A 80 4.34 0.35 3.80
CA ASP A 80 4.11 1.56 3.03
C ASP A 80 2.78 1.46 2.29
N GLU A 81 2.13 2.60 2.06
CA GLU A 81 0.80 2.70 1.47
C GLU A 81 -0.22 1.73 2.12
N ALA A 82 -0.22 1.71 3.45
CA ALA A 82 -0.96 0.75 4.26
C ALA A 82 -2.48 0.67 3.94
N HIS A 83 -3.07 1.73 3.36
CA HIS A 83 -4.46 1.74 2.90
C HIS A 83 -4.71 0.79 1.71
N ARG A 84 -3.70 0.51 0.88
CA ARG A 84 -3.84 -0.34 -0.32
C ARG A 84 -3.94 -1.82 0.01
N SER A 85 -3.41 -2.23 1.15
CA SER A 85 -3.47 -3.63 1.60
C SER A 85 -4.90 -4.13 1.89
N GLN A 86 -5.91 -3.26 1.76
CA GLN A 86 -7.28 -3.49 2.25
C GLN A 86 -8.31 -3.73 1.16
N TYR A 87 -7.95 -3.69 -0.12
CA TYR A 87 -8.93 -3.77 -1.21
C TYR A 87 -9.71 -5.09 -1.31
N ASP A 88 -9.34 -6.13 -0.54
CA ASP A 88 -10.10 -7.38 -0.43
C ASP A 88 -10.49 -7.66 1.03
N LEU A 89 -11.67 -7.22 1.40
CA LEU A 89 -12.11 -6.85 2.74
C LEU A 89 -12.48 -7.99 3.72
N ILE A 90 -12.53 -9.24 3.36
CA ILE A 90 -12.97 -10.30 4.29
C ILE A 90 -11.93 -11.43 4.47
N ASP A 91 -11.16 -11.73 3.42
CA ASP A 91 -10.03 -12.65 3.46
C ASP A 91 -8.73 -11.97 2.96
N GLY A 92 -8.63 -10.64 3.16
CA GLY A 92 -7.67 -9.77 2.51
C GLY A 92 -6.22 -10.03 2.90
N LEU A 93 -5.33 -9.50 2.05
CA LEU A 93 -3.86 -9.56 2.17
C LEU A 93 -3.34 -9.20 3.56
N ALA A 94 -3.99 -8.25 4.23
CA ALA A 94 -3.67 -7.82 5.59
C ALA A 94 -3.86 -8.95 6.63
N ARG A 95 -4.91 -9.75 6.49
CA ARG A 95 -5.15 -10.91 7.35
C ARG A 95 -4.09 -11.99 7.11
N HIS A 96 -3.78 -12.28 5.84
CA HIS A 96 -2.76 -13.26 5.50
C HIS A 96 -1.38 -12.88 6.05
N MET A 97 -1.07 -11.58 6.04
CA MET A 97 0.15 -11.07 6.65
C MET A 97 0.17 -11.29 8.18
N ARG A 98 -0.97 -11.04 8.86
CA ARG A 98 -1.12 -11.30 10.28
C ARG A 98 -1.03 -12.79 10.61
N ASP A 99 -1.66 -13.64 9.79
CA ASP A 99 -1.61 -15.11 9.95
C ASP A 99 -0.16 -15.63 9.71
N ALA A 100 0.56 -15.04 8.75
CA ALA A 100 1.96 -15.38 8.45
C ALA A 100 2.93 -14.96 9.57
N LEU A 101 2.67 -13.86 10.27
CA LEU A 101 3.52 -13.29 11.31
C LEU A 101 2.70 -12.94 12.57
N PRO A 102 2.13 -13.93 13.27
CA PRO A 102 1.13 -13.70 14.31
C PRO A 102 1.66 -12.96 15.55
N GLN A 103 2.98 -13.00 15.79
CA GLN A 103 3.62 -12.37 16.94
C GLN A 103 4.41 -11.09 16.60
N ALA A 104 4.42 -10.67 15.32
CA ALA A 104 5.14 -9.48 14.88
C ALA A 104 4.41 -8.19 15.28
N SER A 105 5.17 -7.13 15.44
CA SER A 105 4.64 -5.76 15.54
C SER A 105 4.47 -5.18 14.14
N PHE A 106 3.36 -4.44 13.93
CA PHE A 106 3.05 -3.84 12.63
C PHE A 106 2.90 -2.33 12.76
N ILE A 107 3.52 -1.60 11.84
CA ILE A 107 3.35 -0.17 11.68
C ILE A 107 3.04 0.15 10.22
N GLY A 108 1.99 0.93 9.98
CA GLY A 108 1.56 1.34 8.65
C GLY A 108 1.79 2.83 8.42
N PHE A 109 2.25 3.18 7.23
CA PHE A 109 2.33 4.53 6.73
C PHE A 109 1.37 4.70 5.56
N THR A 110 0.64 5.81 5.52
CA THR A 110 -0.26 6.12 4.40
C THR A 110 -0.45 7.63 4.26
N GLY A 111 -0.40 8.12 3.04
CA GLY A 111 -0.71 9.51 2.70
C GLY A 111 -2.21 9.77 2.47
N THR A 112 -3.01 8.73 2.31
CA THR A 112 -4.44 8.83 1.97
C THR A 112 -5.29 7.88 2.82
N PRO A 113 -5.48 8.18 4.12
CA PRO A 113 -6.41 7.41 4.93
C PRO A 113 -7.82 7.59 4.38
N ILE A 114 -8.47 6.50 3.99
CA ILE A 114 -9.85 6.52 3.49
C ILE A 114 -10.78 6.33 4.68
N GLU A 115 -11.54 7.36 5.06
CA GLU A 115 -12.40 7.36 6.25
C GLU A 115 -13.36 6.15 6.34
N LYS A 116 -13.91 5.70 5.19
CA LYS A 116 -14.80 4.52 5.16
C LYS A 116 -14.07 3.18 5.36
N THR A 117 -12.78 3.14 5.11
CA THR A 117 -11.91 1.96 5.25
C THR A 117 -11.04 2.03 6.50
N ASP A 118 -11.13 3.12 7.25
CA ASP A 118 -10.32 3.40 8.43
C ASP A 118 -10.46 2.32 9.52
N ALA A 119 -11.67 1.78 9.70
CA ALA A 119 -11.91 0.67 10.63
C ALA A 119 -11.04 -0.57 10.30
N SER A 120 -10.81 -0.84 9.02
CA SER A 120 -9.97 -1.97 8.58
C SER A 120 -8.49 -1.69 8.81
N THR A 121 -8.02 -0.46 8.57
CA THR A 121 -6.63 -0.06 8.84
C THR A 121 -6.32 -0.18 10.32
N ARG A 122 -7.21 0.31 11.17
CA ARG A 122 -7.07 0.21 12.63
C ARG A 122 -7.11 -1.23 13.13
N ALA A 123 -7.90 -2.09 12.50
CA ALA A 123 -7.95 -3.52 12.85
C ALA A 123 -6.62 -4.22 12.59
N VAL A 124 -5.85 -3.77 11.58
CA VAL A 124 -4.57 -4.36 11.21
C VAL A 124 -3.41 -3.71 11.96
N PHE A 125 -3.35 -2.38 11.98
CA PHE A 125 -2.19 -1.61 12.48
C PHE A 125 -2.41 -0.99 13.85
N GLY A 126 -3.64 -0.96 14.37
CA GLY A 126 -3.98 -0.26 15.61
C GLY A 126 -4.34 1.21 15.40
N ASP A 127 -4.42 1.97 16.49
CA ASP A 127 -4.74 3.38 16.47
C ASP A 127 -3.63 4.24 15.86
N TYR A 128 -3.98 5.45 15.41
CA TYR A 128 -3.02 6.40 14.87
C TYR A 128 -1.97 6.80 15.91
N ILE A 129 -0.71 6.65 15.53
CA ILE A 129 0.44 7.13 16.32
C ILE A 129 0.63 8.64 16.07
N SER A 130 0.50 9.09 14.82
CA SER A 130 0.64 10.48 14.42
C SER A 130 -0.14 10.75 13.14
N ILE A 131 -0.69 11.95 13.03
CA ILE A 131 -1.35 12.47 11.84
C ILE A 131 -0.61 13.72 11.40
N TYR A 132 -0.13 13.74 10.15
CA TYR A 132 0.47 14.88 9.50
C TYR A 132 -0.36 15.24 8.28
N ASP A 133 -1.37 16.08 8.50
CA ASP A 133 -2.33 16.46 7.47
C ASP A 133 -1.85 17.63 6.61
N ILE A 134 -2.61 17.94 5.55
CA ILE A 134 -2.29 19.03 4.62
C ILE A 134 -2.23 20.38 5.35
N GLN A 135 -3.08 20.61 6.37
CA GLN A 135 -3.09 21.88 7.10
C GLN A 135 -1.77 22.07 7.86
N ARG A 136 -1.31 21.01 8.50
CA ARG A 136 -0.03 21.02 9.22
C ARG A 136 1.14 21.15 8.26
N ALA A 137 1.10 20.45 7.11
CA ALA A 137 2.13 20.54 6.08
C ALA A 137 2.25 21.97 5.49
N VAL A 138 1.13 22.67 5.32
CA VAL A 138 1.12 24.09 4.91
C VAL A 138 1.66 25.00 6.02
N ALA A 139 1.27 24.78 7.27
CA ALA A 139 1.76 25.55 8.40
C ALA A 139 3.27 25.41 8.60
N ASP A 140 3.78 24.20 8.44
CA ASP A 140 5.21 23.89 8.51
C ASP A 140 5.99 24.28 7.24
N LYS A 141 5.32 24.85 6.23
CA LYS A 141 5.89 25.23 4.92
C LYS A 141 6.51 24.05 4.14
N ALA A 142 6.09 22.83 4.46
CA ALA A 142 6.48 21.63 3.73
C ALA A 142 5.75 21.51 2.38
N THR A 143 4.61 22.17 2.23
CA THR A 143 3.85 22.30 0.99
C THR A 143 3.23 23.69 0.86
N VAL A 144 2.65 24.00 -0.30
CA VAL A 144 1.96 25.27 -0.56
C VAL A 144 0.45 25.11 -0.40
N PRO A 145 -0.27 26.20 -0.06
CA PRO A 145 -1.73 26.19 -0.05
C PRO A 145 -2.30 25.80 -1.42
N ILE A 146 -3.32 24.93 -1.41
CA ILE A 146 -4.04 24.56 -2.63
C ILE A 146 -5.26 25.48 -2.72
N TYR A 147 -5.34 26.25 -3.81
CA TYR A 147 -6.52 27.05 -4.13
C TYR A 147 -7.34 26.30 -5.19
N TYR A 148 -8.53 25.89 -4.81
CA TYR A 148 -9.45 25.23 -5.74
C TYR A 148 -10.35 26.26 -6.41
N GLU A 149 -10.24 26.41 -7.72
CA GLU A 149 -11.13 27.23 -8.54
C GLU A 149 -12.00 26.31 -9.42
N ASN A 150 -13.28 26.25 -9.10
CA ASN A 150 -14.23 25.49 -9.91
C ASN A 150 -14.73 26.36 -11.07
N ARG A 151 -14.26 26.08 -12.28
CA ARG A 151 -14.73 26.71 -13.50
C ARG A 151 -15.62 25.71 -14.25
N ILE A 152 -16.93 25.96 -14.23
CA ILE A 152 -17.87 25.26 -15.09
C ILE A 152 -17.71 25.85 -16.50
N ALA A 153 -17.12 25.10 -17.42
CA ALA A 153 -17.19 25.42 -18.82
C ALA A 153 -18.67 25.32 -19.26
N LYS A 154 -19.27 26.45 -19.60
CA LYS A 154 -20.59 26.44 -20.26
C LYS A 154 -20.38 25.97 -21.70
N LEU A 155 -20.37 24.65 -21.89
CA LEU A 155 -20.42 24.07 -23.22
C LEU A 155 -21.85 24.25 -23.73
N GLY A 156 -22.04 25.20 -24.63
CA GLY A 156 -23.27 25.30 -25.42
C GLY A 156 -23.17 24.30 -26.57
N LEU A 157 -23.97 23.26 -26.54
CA LEU A 157 -24.18 22.40 -27.70
C LEU A 157 -24.89 23.21 -28.80
N ASN A 158 -24.32 23.18 -29.99
CA ASN A 158 -25.00 23.74 -31.17
C ASN A 158 -26.25 22.92 -31.44
N ALA A 159 -27.43 23.52 -31.32
CA ALA A 159 -28.71 22.83 -31.52
C ALA A 159 -28.83 22.15 -32.89
N ALA A 160 -28.08 22.60 -33.89
CA ALA A 160 -28.04 22.01 -35.23
C ALA A 160 -27.22 20.68 -35.28
N GLU A 161 -26.35 20.44 -34.30
CA GLU A 161 -25.53 19.23 -34.24
C GLU A 161 -26.12 18.15 -33.31
N LEU A 162 -27.10 18.50 -32.47
CA LEU A 162 -27.75 17.58 -31.54
C LEU A 162 -28.28 16.29 -32.23
N PRO A 163 -29.04 16.41 -33.37
CA PRO A 163 -29.55 15.22 -34.03
C PRO A 163 -28.44 14.28 -34.56
N ARG A 164 -27.29 14.83 -34.91
CA ARG A 164 -26.18 14.03 -35.44
C ARG A 164 -25.40 13.32 -34.33
N ILE A 165 -25.42 13.87 -33.11
CA ILE A 165 -24.79 13.25 -31.93
C ILE A 165 -25.60 12.04 -31.49
N ASP A 166 -26.91 12.13 -31.48
CA ASP A 166 -27.83 11.05 -31.12
C ASP A 166 -27.69 9.86 -32.08
N ASP A 167 -27.72 10.13 -33.41
CA ASP A 167 -27.51 9.12 -34.45
C ASP A 167 -26.14 8.42 -34.32
N ALA A 168 -25.06 9.19 -34.09
CA ALA A 168 -23.74 8.65 -33.93
C ALA A 168 -23.58 7.84 -32.62
N PHE A 169 -24.30 8.19 -31.56
CA PHE A 169 -24.31 7.44 -30.32
C PHE A 169 -25.06 6.12 -30.44
N GLU A 170 -26.19 6.09 -31.14
CA GLU A 170 -26.93 4.85 -31.42
C GLU A 170 -26.08 3.89 -32.28
N GLU A 171 -25.38 4.39 -33.31
CA GLU A 171 -24.53 3.58 -34.17
C GLU A 171 -23.34 2.92 -33.41
N ILE A 172 -22.83 3.58 -32.37
CA ILE A 172 -21.75 3.04 -31.52
C ILE A 172 -22.29 2.00 -30.51
N THR A 173 -23.51 2.19 -30.01
CA THR A 173 -24.08 1.32 -28.96
C THR A 173 -24.82 0.09 -29.54
N GLU A 174 -25.26 0.09 -30.79
CA GLU A 174 -25.87 -1.07 -31.46
C GLU A 174 -24.83 -2.13 -31.91
N GLY A 175 -23.53 -1.88 -31.75
CA GLY A 175 -22.41 -2.75 -32.13
C GLY A 175 -21.81 -3.57 -31.00
N GLU A 176 -22.32 -3.50 -29.79
CA GLU A 176 -21.93 -4.33 -28.63
C GLU A 176 -23.10 -5.34 -28.32
#